data_c2374606b6bbb6f768fe01ed5bbb051c
#
_entry.id   c2374606b6bbb6f768fe01ed5bbb051c
#
_cell.length_a   1.000
_cell.length_b   1.000
_cell.length_c   1.000
_cell.angle_alpha   90.00
_cell.angle_beta   90.00
_cell.angle_gamma   90.00
#
_symmetry.space_group_name_H-M   'P 1'
#
loop_
_entity.id
_entity.type
_entity.pdbx_description
1 polymer ?
#
loop_
_entity_poly.entity_id
_entity_poly.type
_entity_poly.pdbx_seq_one_letter_code
_entity_poly.pdbx_strand_id
1 'polypeptide(L)'
;QRQMCIRDSTKMKNVITGAVTETSFNPTAKFESATIDRKTMEYSYNDGNLYYFMDPETYELIPIDESALGSNFRFVKENMECVISSYKGKVFQVEPPTFVELEVTDTDPGFAGNTATNATKPATLETGAEIKVPLFINPGDRIRVDTRVGEYLERAKA
;
A
#
# COMPACT_ATOMS: atom_id res chain seq x y z
N GLN A 1 51.34 0.03 -0.56
CA GLN A 1 50.01 -0.60 -0.79
C GLN A 1 49.01 0.02 0.17
N ARG A 2 48.15 0.91 -0.36
CA ARG A 2 46.98 1.39 0.39
C ARG A 2 45.92 0.28 0.33
N GLN A 3 45.75 -0.47 1.39
CA GLN A 3 44.56 -1.29 1.58
C GLN A 3 43.37 -0.34 1.75
N MET A 4 42.59 -0.18 0.70
CA MET A 4 41.27 0.41 0.80
C MET A 4 40.38 -0.60 1.53
N CYS A 5 40.14 -0.38 2.82
CA CYS A 5 39.04 -1.05 3.52
C CYS A 5 37.75 -0.45 2.99
N ILE A 6 37.15 -1.06 1.99
CA ILE A 6 35.82 -0.72 1.53
C ILE A 6 34.85 -1.24 2.61
N ARG A 7 34.34 -0.34 3.44
CA ARG A 7 33.22 -0.60 4.32
C ARG A 7 32.00 0.03 3.70
N ASP A 8 31.12 -0.79 3.19
CA ASP A 8 29.86 -0.30 2.67
C ASP A 8 28.87 -0.13 3.82
N SER A 9 28.37 1.09 3.99
CA SER A 9 27.30 1.40 4.93
C SER A 9 25.97 1.07 4.29
N THR A 10 25.20 0.20 4.93
CA THR A 10 23.91 -0.27 4.43
C THR A 10 22.80 0.07 5.42
N LYS A 11 21.74 0.70 4.92
CA LYS A 11 20.51 0.89 5.67
C LYS A 11 19.62 -0.33 5.50
N MET A 12 19.31 -0.97 6.62
CA MET A 12 18.44 -2.14 6.67
C MET A 12 17.17 -1.82 7.45
N LYS A 13 16.05 -2.29 6.94
CA LYS A 13 14.77 -2.23 7.63
C LYS A 13 14.41 -3.63 8.11
N ASN A 14 14.16 -3.78 9.40
CA ASN A 14 13.61 -5.01 9.95
C ASN A 14 12.15 -5.13 9.48
N VAL A 15 11.83 -6.17 8.72
CA VAL A 15 10.50 -6.35 8.12
C VAL A 15 9.40 -6.65 9.15
N ILE A 16 9.77 -7.14 10.34
CA ILE A 16 8.83 -7.48 11.41
C ILE A 16 8.57 -6.29 12.33
N THR A 17 9.64 -5.57 12.73
CA THR A 17 9.55 -4.47 13.70
C THR A 17 9.46 -3.10 13.04
N GLY A 18 9.77 -3.01 11.74
CA GLY A 18 9.85 -1.74 11.01
C GLY A 18 11.09 -0.88 11.34
N ALA A 19 11.91 -1.30 12.30
CA ALA A 19 13.09 -0.55 12.73
C ALA A 19 14.12 -0.43 11.60
N VAL A 20 14.64 0.77 11.40
CA VAL A 20 15.69 1.05 10.41
C VAL A 20 17.03 1.17 11.15
N THR A 21 18.00 0.37 10.74
CA THR A 21 19.37 0.37 11.30
C THR A 21 20.36 0.58 10.18
N GLU A 22 21.33 1.45 10.41
CA GLU A 22 22.47 1.64 9.52
C GLU A 22 23.68 0.92 10.10
N THR A 23 24.23 0.00 9.33
CA THR A 23 25.37 -0.81 9.77
C THR A 23 26.36 -0.97 8.62
N SER A 24 27.66 -0.91 8.95
CA SER A 24 28.73 -1.15 7.99
C SER A 24 29.16 -2.62 8.05
N PHE A 25 29.19 -3.27 6.91
CA PHE A 25 29.60 -4.66 6.78
C PHE A 25 30.92 -4.79 6.00
N ASN A 26 31.66 -5.84 6.32
CA ASN A 26 32.76 -6.25 5.48
C ASN A 26 32.22 -6.90 4.19
N PRO A 27 32.85 -6.68 3.03
CA PRO A 27 32.41 -7.31 1.77
C PRO A 27 32.40 -8.83 1.77
N THR A 28 33.15 -9.45 2.71
CA THR A 28 33.25 -10.91 2.88
C THR A 28 32.28 -11.46 3.93
N ALA A 29 31.45 -10.61 4.55
CA ALA A 29 30.48 -11.06 5.54
C ALA A 29 29.45 -12.01 4.90
N LYS A 30 29.23 -13.15 5.51
CA LYS A 30 28.20 -14.11 5.09
C LYS A 30 26.94 -13.86 5.90
N PHE A 31 25.81 -13.78 5.20
CA PHE A 31 24.49 -13.64 5.82
C PHE A 31 23.67 -14.89 5.55
N GLU A 32 22.85 -15.25 6.52
CA GLU A 32 21.86 -16.31 6.31
C GLU A 32 20.77 -15.81 5.38
N SER A 33 20.41 -16.65 4.42
CA SER A 33 19.30 -16.38 3.49
C SER A 33 17.97 -16.66 4.20
N ALA A 34 17.04 -15.73 4.12
CA ALA A 34 15.67 -15.91 4.58
C ALA A 34 14.73 -16.03 3.38
N THR A 35 13.85 -17.03 3.41
CA THR A 35 12.80 -17.18 2.41
C THR A 35 11.53 -16.48 2.89
N ILE A 36 11.02 -15.57 2.08
CA ILE A 36 9.75 -14.90 2.31
C ILE A 36 8.71 -15.57 1.40
N ASP A 37 7.66 -16.09 2.01
CA ASP A 37 6.52 -16.63 1.31
C ASP A 37 5.57 -15.48 0.95
N ARG A 38 5.20 -15.42 -0.33
CA ARG A 38 4.24 -14.44 -0.85
C ARG A 38 3.05 -15.16 -1.42
N LYS A 39 1.87 -14.80 -0.96
CA LYS A 39 0.61 -15.37 -1.42
C LYS A 39 -0.39 -14.27 -1.74
N THR A 40 -1.08 -14.40 -2.86
CA THR A 40 -2.18 -13.50 -3.19
C THR A 40 -3.44 -14.00 -2.50
N MET A 41 -4.10 -13.13 -1.75
CA MET A 41 -5.34 -13.41 -1.06
C MET A 41 -6.33 -12.27 -1.27
N GLU A 42 -7.61 -12.59 -1.20
CA GLU A 42 -8.70 -11.63 -1.37
C GLU A 42 -9.13 -11.08 -0.02
N TYR A 43 -9.19 -9.75 0.09
CA TYR A 43 -9.71 -9.11 1.30
C TYR A 43 -11.21 -9.35 1.41
N SER A 44 -11.66 -9.93 2.51
CA SER A 44 -13.06 -10.27 2.73
C SER A 44 -13.79 -9.22 3.57
N TYR A 45 -13.42 -9.08 4.83
CA TYR A 45 -14.03 -8.10 5.76
C TYR A 45 -13.11 -7.82 6.96
N ASN A 46 -13.52 -6.86 7.81
CA ASN A 46 -12.93 -6.67 9.13
C ASN A 46 -14.01 -6.75 10.21
N ASP A 47 -13.62 -7.16 11.41
CA ASP A 47 -14.50 -7.21 12.59
C ASP A 47 -14.24 -6.06 13.58
N GLY A 48 -13.38 -5.10 13.20
CA GLY A 48 -12.95 -3.97 14.03
C GLY A 48 -11.59 -4.18 14.69
N ASN A 49 -11.08 -5.40 14.80
CA ASN A 49 -9.78 -5.73 15.35
C ASN A 49 -8.88 -6.46 14.36
N LEU A 50 -9.46 -7.37 13.59
CA LEU A 50 -8.76 -8.22 12.63
C LEU A 50 -9.33 -8.05 11.23
N TYR A 51 -8.45 -8.15 10.26
CA TYR A 51 -8.78 -8.12 8.84
C TYR A 51 -8.69 -9.53 8.28
N TYR A 52 -9.77 -9.99 7.67
CA TYR A 52 -9.89 -11.35 7.16
C TYR A 52 -9.62 -11.39 5.67
N PHE A 53 -8.66 -12.23 5.31
CA PHE A 53 -8.28 -12.47 3.93
C PHE A 53 -8.58 -13.91 3.56
N MET A 54 -9.24 -14.10 2.45
CA MET A 54 -9.59 -15.41 1.91
C MET A 54 -8.52 -15.90 0.94
N ASP A 55 -8.04 -17.10 1.15
CA ASP A 55 -7.18 -17.80 0.22
C ASP A 55 -8.04 -18.32 -0.96
N PRO A 56 -7.76 -17.92 -2.21
CA PRO A 56 -8.57 -18.33 -3.35
C PRO A 56 -8.44 -19.81 -3.70
N GLU A 57 -7.42 -20.51 -3.20
CA GLU A 57 -7.19 -21.93 -3.46
C GLU A 57 -7.87 -22.84 -2.41
N THR A 58 -7.77 -22.45 -1.13
CA THR A 58 -8.28 -23.26 -0.01
C THR A 58 -9.60 -22.75 0.56
N TYR A 59 -9.99 -21.51 0.20
CA TYR A 59 -11.16 -20.81 0.77
C TYR A 59 -11.09 -20.62 2.29
N GLU A 60 -9.89 -20.71 2.86
CA GLU A 60 -9.67 -20.44 4.27
C GLU A 60 -9.56 -18.95 4.54
N LEU A 61 -10.19 -18.50 5.62
CA LEU A 61 -10.10 -17.13 6.10
C LEU A 61 -8.93 -17.01 7.07
N ILE A 62 -7.99 -16.15 6.77
CA ILE A 62 -6.81 -15.89 7.59
C ILE A 62 -6.97 -14.52 8.25
N PRO A 63 -7.03 -14.47 9.60
CA PRO A 63 -7.07 -13.22 10.33
C PRO A 63 -5.69 -12.57 10.34
N ILE A 64 -5.63 -11.29 9.99
CA ILE A 64 -4.40 -10.49 9.95
C ILE A 64 -4.60 -9.26 10.83
N ASP A 65 -3.62 -8.98 11.68
CA ASP A 65 -3.61 -7.82 12.56
C ASP A 65 -3.39 -6.52 11.77
N GLU A 66 -4.00 -5.43 12.22
CA GLU A 66 -3.86 -4.10 11.60
C GLU A 66 -2.39 -3.66 11.48
N SER A 67 -1.53 -4.10 12.40
CA SER A 67 -0.10 -3.79 12.38
C SER A 67 0.66 -4.30 11.15
N ALA A 68 0.14 -5.34 10.49
CA ALA A 68 0.70 -5.88 9.24
C ALA A 68 0.18 -5.14 8.00
N LEU A 69 -0.86 -4.31 8.15
CA LEU A 69 -1.42 -3.49 7.09
C LEU A 69 -0.61 -2.21 6.95
N GLY A 70 -0.25 -1.87 5.74
CA GLY A 70 0.40 -0.58 5.46
C GLY A 70 -0.61 0.56 5.41
N SER A 71 -0.11 1.82 5.47
CA SER A 71 -0.94 3.02 5.29
C SER A 71 -1.74 3.03 3.98
N ASN A 72 -1.30 2.25 3.01
CA ASN A 72 -1.91 2.12 1.68
C ASN A 72 -3.18 1.26 1.69
N PHE A 73 -3.40 0.51 2.77
CA PHE A 73 -4.58 -0.35 2.93
C PHE A 73 -5.89 0.45 2.94
N ARG A 74 -5.86 1.74 3.29
CA ARG A 74 -7.02 2.65 3.24
C ARG A 74 -7.69 2.74 1.86
N PHE A 75 -7.03 2.30 0.79
CA PHE A 75 -7.57 2.27 -0.58
C PHE A 75 -8.14 0.91 -0.97
N VAL A 76 -8.06 -0.08 -0.09
CA VAL A 76 -8.55 -1.43 -0.35
C VAL A 76 -10.02 -1.51 0.02
N LYS A 77 -10.82 -2.07 -0.86
CA LYS A 77 -12.20 -2.45 -0.61
C LYS A 77 -12.36 -3.97 -0.58
N GLU A 78 -13.50 -4.44 -0.11
CA GLU A 78 -13.85 -5.86 -0.12
C GLU A 78 -13.72 -6.47 -1.52
N ASN A 79 -13.31 -7.72 -1.56
CA ASN A 79 -13.04 -8.51 -2.77
C ASN A 79 -11.86 -8.02 -3.63
N MET A 80 -10.95 -7.23 -3.05
CA MET A 80 -9.69 -6.88 -3.72
C MET A 80 -8.58 -7.86 -3.35
N GLU A 81 -7.82 -8.24 -4.36
CA GLU A 81 -6.63 -9.08 -4.19
C GLU A 81 -5.47 -8.28 -3.60
N CYS A 82 -4.88 -8.80 -2.53
CA CYS A 82 -3.70 -8.25 -1.89
C CYS A 82 -2.60 -9.32 -1.83
N VAL A 83 -1.34 -8.89 -1.90
CA VAL A 83 -0.19 -9.78 -1.72
C VAL A 83 0.20 -9.80 -0.26
N ILE A 84 0.12 -10.97 0.35
CA ILE A 84 0.46 -11.20 1.75
C ILE A 84 1.85 -11.79 1.82
N SER A 85 2.74 -11.14 2.56
CA SER A 85 4.10 -11.59 2.79
C SER A 85 4.22 -12.17 4.19
N SER A 86 4.72 -13.40 4.27
CA SER A 86 4.94 -14.11 5.54
C SER A 86 6.36 -14.66 5.64
N TYR A 87 6.82 -14.78 6.87
CA TYR A 87 8.08 -15.43 7.21
C TYR A 87 7.84 -16.46 8.32
N LYS A 88 8.20 -17.71 8.07
CA LYS A 88 7.95 -18.85 8.97
C LYS A 88 6.50 -18.93 9.47
N GLY A 89 5.55 -18.72 8.56
CA GLY A 89 4.11 -18.77 8.84
C GLY A 89 3.53 -17.54 9.55
N LYS A 90 4.35 -16.52 9.85
CA LYS A 90 3.90 -15.26 10.44
C LYS A 90 3.80 -14.18 9.37
N VAL A 91 2.59 -13.65 9.19
CA VAL A 91 2.35 -12.50 8.31
C VAL A 91 2.97 -11.24 8.92
N PHE A 92 3.69 -10.48 8.11
CA PHE A 92 4.31 -9.22 8.56
C PHE A 92 4.00 -8.04 7.64
N GLN A 93 3.46 -8.30 6.44
CA GLN A 93 3.13 -7.25 5.49
C GLN A 93 1.99 -7.69 4.57
N VAL A 94 1.09 -6.75 4.31
CA VAL A 94 0.02 -6.86 3.31
C VAL A 94 0.22 -5.73 2.30
N GLU A 95 0.37 -6.08 1.04
CA GLU A 95 0.56 -5.14 -0.06
C GLU A 95 -0.70 -5.11 -0.92
N PRO A 96 -1.43 -3.98 -0.96
CA PRO A 96 -2.55 -3.82 -1.87
C PRO A 96 -2.08 -3.72 -3.33
N PRO A 97 -2.98 -3.88 -4.31
CA PRO A 97 -2.67 -3.61 -5.71
C PRO A 97 -2.11 -2.20 -5.88
N THR A 98 -1.13 -2.05 -6.77
CA THR A 98 -0.49 -0.74 -7.04
C THR A 98 -1.50 0.29 -7.53
N PHE A 99 -2.46 -0.14 -8.33
CA PHE A 99 -3.50 0.70 -8.89
C PHE A 99 -4.86 0.13 -8.52
N VAL A 100 -5.73 1.01 -8.06
CA VAL A 100 -7.11 0.66 -7.72
C VAL A 100 -8.07 1.64 -8.39
N GLU A 101 -9.24 1.14 -8.73
CA GLU A 101 -10.33 1.96 -9.25
C GLU A 101 -11.38 2.13 -8.16
N LEU A 102 -11.58 3.38 -7.75
CA LEU A 102 -12.48 3.75 -6.67
C LEU A 102 -13.43 4.85 -7.13
N GLU A 103 -14.64 4.80 -6.59
CA GLU A 103 -15.65 5.84 -6.83
C GLU A 103 -15.45 7.00 -5.86
N VAL A 104 -15.58 8.21 -6.38
CA VAL A 104 -15.61 9.45 -5.58
C VAL A 104 -17.00 9.61 -4.98
N THR A 105 -17.12 9.52 -3.67
CA THR A 105 -18.38 9.66 -2.95
C THR A 105 -18.73 11.11 -2.66
N ASP A 106 -17.70 11.92 -2.35
CA ASP A 106 -17.87 13.35 -2.04
C ASP A 106 -16.64 14.16 -2.49
N THR A 107 -16.88 15.39 -2.90
CA THR A 107 -15.84 16.35 -3.26
C THR A 107 -16.38 17.77 -3.25
N ASP A 108 -15.54 18.73 -2.90
CA ASP A 108 -15.90 20.13 -2.98
C ASP A 108 -16.31 20.55 -4.39
N PRO A 109 -17.26 21.47 -4.52
CA PRO A 109 -17.58 22.07 -5.82
C PRO A 109 -16.35 22.78 -6.38
N GLY A 110 -15.96 22.43 -7.60
CA GLY A 110 -14.83 23.05 -8.29
C GLY A 110 -15.17 24.48 -8.68
N PHE A 111 -14.81 25.46 -7.86
CA PHE A 111 -14.94 26.86 -8.25
C PHE A 111 -13.84 27.22 -9.26
N ALA A 112 -14.27 27.52 -10.48
CA ALA A 112 -13.42 28.03 -11.55
C ALA A 112 -13.02 29.50 -11.28
N GLY A 113 -12.33 29.76 -10.16
CA GLY A 113 -11.89 31.10 -9.77
C GLY A 113 -10.40 31.30 -9.72
N ASN A 114 -9.61 30.25 -9.84
CA ASN A 114 -8.16 30.31 -9.86
C ASN A 114 -7.63 29.69 -11.15
N THR A 115 -7.10 30.51 -12.04
CA THR A 115 -6.44 30.15 -13.30
C THR A 115 -5.07 29.49 -13.10
N ALA A 116 -4.84 28.80 -11.99
CA ALA A 116 -3.64 28.00 -11.79
C ALA A 116 -3.80 26.68 -12.54
N THR A 117 -3.01 26.50 -13.58
CA THR A 117 -2.74 25.21 -14.21
C THR A 117 -2.36 24.22 -13.10
N ASN A 118 -3.16 23.16 -12.89
CA ASN A 118 -3.06 22.14 -11.85
C ASN A 118 -3.78 22.41 -10.52
N ALA A 119 -4.87 23.18 -10.51
CA ALA A 119 -5.71 23.30 -9.33
C ALA A 119 -6.34 21.93 -8.98
N THR A 120 -6.18 21.50 -7.75
CA THR A 120 -6.75 20.27 -7.20
C THR A 120 -7.70 20.59 -6.05
N LYS A 121 -8.65 19.70 -5.80
CA LYS A 121 -9.59 19.76 -4.69
C LYS A 121 -9.58 18.45 -3.89
N PRO A 122 -9.94 18.45 -2.61
CA PRO A 122 -10.09 17.23 -1.85
C PRO A 122 -11.29 16.43 -2.35
N ALA A 123 -11.15 15.12 -2.35
CA ALA A 123 -12.21 14.19 -2.67
C ALA A 123 -12.15 12.99 -1.73
N THR A 124 -13.32 12.55 -1.27
CA THR A 124 -13.49 11.35 -0.47
C THR A 124 -13.89 10.20 -1.37
N LEU A 125 -13.22 9.07 -1.19
CA LEU A 125 -13.47 7.86 -1.96
C LEU A 125 -14.43 6.92 -1.24
N GLU A 126 -14.99 5.95 -1.95
CA GLU A 126 -15.90 4.92 -1.40
C GLU A 126 -15.30 4.14 -0.21
N THR A 127 -13.97 4.08 -0.09
CA THR A 127 -13.26 3.48 1.04
C THR A 127 -13.10 4.40 2.25
N GLY A 128 -13.56 5.66 2.16
CA GLY A 128 -13.36 6.70 3.18
C GLY A 128 -11.98 7.38 3.12
N ALA A 129 -11.14 7.02 2.16
CA ALA A 129 -9.84 7.66 1.97
C ALA A 129 -10.01 9.02 1.29
N GLU A 130 -9.28 10.04 1.77
CA GLU A 130 -9.23 11.36 1.15
C GLU A 130 -7.99 11.49 0.28
N ILE A 131 -8.18 12.00 -0.94
CA ILE A 131 -7.10 12.31 -1.88
C ILE A 131 -7.37 13.64 -2.59
N LYS A 132 -6.34 14.16 -3.24
CA LYS A 132 -6.47 15.35 -4.11
C LYS A 132 -6.77 14.93 -5.53
N VAL A 133 -7.82 15.52 -6.12
CA VAL A 133 -8.25 15.27 -7.50
C VAL A 133 -8.33 16.57 -8.29
N PRO A 134 -8.24 16.52 -9.62
CA PRO A 134 -8.48 17.69 -10.48
C PRO A 134 -9.90 18.27 -10.29
N LEU A 135 -10.06 19.56 -10.58
CA LEU A 135 -11.33 20.27 -10.37
C LEU A 135 -12.53 19.71 -11.17
N PHE A 136 -12.26 19.03 -12.29
CA PHE A 136 -13.30 18.46 -13.16
C PHE A 136 -13.90 17.14 -12.68
N ILE A 137 -13.34 16.54 -11.62
CA ILE A 137 -13.87 15.31 -11.02
C ILE A 137 -15.10 15.65 -10.18
N ASN A 138 -16.15 14.85 -10.34
CA ASN A 138 -17.43 15.01 -9.64
C ASN A 138 -17.74 13.78 -8.78
N PRO A 139 -18.63 13.90 -7.78
CA PRO A 139 -19.17 12.75 -7.08
C PRO A 139 -19.80 11.77 -8.09
N GLY A 140 -19.56 10.45 -7.90
CA GLY A 140 -19.99 9.40 -8.82
C GLY A 140 -18.97 9.08 -9.92
N ASP A 141 -17.91 9.86 -10.07
CA ASP A 141 -16.84 9.53 -11.01
C ASP A 141 -15.97 8.39 -10.46
N ARG A 142 -15.63 7.43 -11.32
CA ARG A 142 -14.63 6.43 -11.01
C ARG A 142 -13.24 6.93 -11.40
N ILE A 143 -12.33 6.82 -10.50
CA ILE A 143 -10.95 7.27 -10.69
C ILE A 143 -9.96 6.17 -10.38
N ARG A 144 -8.84 6.20 -11.08
CA ARG A 144 -7.71 5.31 -10.82
C ARG A 144 -6.71 6.01 -9.91
N VAL A 145 -6.36 5.33 -8.83
CA VAL A 145 -5.48 5.84 -7.77
C VAL A 145 -4.24 4.96 -7.67
N ASP A 146 -3.06 5.58 -7.56
CA ASP A 146 -1.84 4.88 -7.17
C ASP A 146 -1.81 4.74 -5.65
N THR A 147 -1.95 3.52 -5.15
CA THR A 147 -2.02 3.23 -3.72
C THR A 147 -0.73 3.51 -2.98
N ARG A 148 0.43 3.49 -3.67
CA ARG A 148 1.76 3.69 -3.05
C ARG A 148 1.96 5.13 -2.56
N VAL A 149 1.46 6.09 -3.33
CA VAL A 149 1.58 7.53 -3.05
C VAL A 149 0.25 8.15 -2.65
N GLY A 150 -0.86 7.49 -2.93
CA GLY A 150 -2.21 7.99 -2.66
C GLY A 150 -2.60 9.14 -3.57
N GLU A 151 -2.21 9.08 -4.85
CA GLU A 151 -2.44 10.14 -5.81
C GLU A 151 -3.39 9.69 -6.94
N TYR A 152 -4.17 10.65 -7.42
CA TYR A 152 -4.99 10.48 -8.61
C TYR A 152 -4.12 10.30 -9.85
N LEU A 153 -4.44 9.34 -10.69
CA LEU A 153 -3.78 9.11 -11.97
C LEU A 153 -4.65 9.55 -13.14
N GLU A 154 -5.81 8.96 -13.26
CA GLU A 154 -6.71 9.18 -14.37
C GLU A 154 -8.15 8.86 -13.98
N ARG A 155 -9.10 9.36 -14.79
CA ARG A 155 -10.50 8.95 -14.70
C ARG A 155 -10.65 7.59 -15.34
N ALA A 156 -11.20 6.61 -14.61
CA ALA A 156 -11.50 5.31 -15.17
C ALA A 156 -12.58 5.46 -16.24
N LYS A 157 -12.38 4.81 -17.37
CA LYS A 157 -13.42 4.77 -18.42
C LYS A 157 -14.51 3.80 -17.95
N ALA A 158 -15.74 4.25 -17.99
CA ALA A 158 -16.91 3.40 -17.82
C ALA A 158 -16.97 2.32 -18.89
#